data_e7b5738eda88b13b25c5ea9e2dee4ade
#
_entry.id   e7b5738eda88b13b25c5ea9e2dee4ade
#
_cell.length_a   1.000
_cell.length_b   1.000
_cell.length_c   1.000
_cell.angle_alpha   90.00
_cell.angle_beta   90.00
_cell.angle_gamma   90.00
#
_symmetry.space_group_name_H-M   'P 1'
#
loop_
_entity.id
_entity.type
_entity.pdbx_description
1 polymer ?
#
loop_
_entity_poly.entity_id
_entity_poly.type
_entity_poly.pdbx_seq_one_letter_code
_entity_poly.pdbx_strand_id
1 'polypeptide(L)'
;MFSFSYLYQVMGDNSYADSCERTAFNALPVSFTPDHWARQYLATSNAPFARHLDTQSPFWNVGQDGIIMDLGKISGSIGQKSKVNQNLEPNYPCCTVNMPQGLPKYLSASYVRVGQSGLGHALLGPATANTTLGDGTQVTVTCNTNYPFDNTLSYEITTTKAFDFSVRVPAWAVSSTISVNDHKEAKPASADGHTGMATVNIPAGQNSIQYTLGASIQTTARSNDTVAVYYGALLYALDVGQTVEVLPPDGPPNPPPQVHAYNITATQPWNIAIDPSSLTFNRNANSTGTESLANPIWASGAPPTSITARGCQIDWPLYHGIPAPVPLAPRNCTSKVMNVTMRPYGSLNVHMAELPTIDLTGK
;
A
#
# COMPACT_ATOMS: atom_id res chain seq x y z
N MET A 1 -1.56 7.94 7.97
CA MET A 1 -0.13 7.65 8.05
C MET A 1 0.60 8.44 9.13
N PHE A 2 0.70 9.76 9.03
CA PHE A 2 1.35 10.60 10.05
C PHE A 2 0.82 10.37 11.48
N SER A 3 -0.51 10.37 11.67
CA SER A 3 -1.11 10.10 12.98
C SER A 3 -0.73 8.72 13.55
N PHE A 4 -0.68 7.70 12.71
CA PHE A 4 -0.27 6.36 13.12
C PHE A 4 1.20 6.28 13.51
N SER A 5 2.11 6.93 12.76
CA SER A 5 3.53 6.96 13.13
C SER A 5 3.74 7.67 14.46
N TYR A 6 3.00 8.76 14.70
CA TYR A 6 3.05 9.48 15.95
C TYR A 6 2.48 8.67 17.13
N LEU A 7 1.34 8.01 16.92
CA LEU A 7 0.76 7.12 17.93
C LEU A 7 1.71 5.97 18.28
N TYR A 8 2.38 5.38 17.29
CA TYR A 8 3.39 4.35 17.58
C TYR A 8 4.53 4.90 18.45
N GLN A 9 5.05 6.08 18.14
CA GLN A 9 6.12 6.69 18.93
C GLN A 9 5.72 7.01 20.38
N VAL A 10 4.45 7.36 20.59
CA VAL A 10 3.94 7.74 21.93
C VAL A 10 3.47 6.52 22.72
N MET A 11 2.77 5.60 22.09
CA MET A 11 2.12 4.46 22.76
C MET A 11 2.96 3.19 22.70
N GLY A 12 3.87 3.06 21.74
CA GLY A 12 4.66 1.86 21.53
C GLY A 12 3.88 0.67 20.95
N ASP A 13 2.59 0.81 20.67
CA ASP A 13 1.74 -0.29 20.22
C ASP A 13 2.00 -0.61 18.72
N ASN A 14 2.42 -1.84 18.46
CA ASN A 14 2.78 -2.34 17.13
C ASN A 14 1.67 -2.18 16.09
N SER A 15 0.40 -2.21 16.48
CA SER A 15 -0.73 -2.08 15.58
C SER A 15 -0.77 -0.73 14.85
N TYR A 16 -0.27 0.33 15.49
CA TYR A 16 -0.15 1.64 14.84
C TYR A 16 0.94 1.66 13.78
N ALA A 17 2.06 0.98 14.00
CA ALA A 17 3.11 0.87 12.99
C ALA A 17 2.64 0.05 11.79
N ASP A 18 1.94 -1.07 12.01
CA ASP A 18 1.30 -1.85 10.94
C ASP A 18 0.28 -1.02 10.14
N SER A 19 -0.54 -0.22 10.82
CA SER A 19 -1.50 0.67 10.18
C SER A 19 -0.81 1.77 9.35
N CYS A 20 0.33 2.27 9.84
CA CYS A 20 1.15 3.24 9.14
C CYS A 20 1.70 2.64 7.83
N GLU A 21 2.31 1.45 7.88
CA GLU A 21 2.84 0.75 6.70
C GLU A 21 1.74 0.38 5.70
N ARG A 22 0.62 -0.17 6.17
CA ARG A 22 -0.52 -0.47 5.30
C ARG A 22 -1.02 0.76 4.56
N THR A 23 -1.05 1.91 5.22
CA THR A 23 -1.42 3.18 4.59
C THR A 23 -0.36 3.61 3.57
N ALA A 24 0.93 3.52 3.91
CA ALA A 24 2.04 3.96 3.07
C ALA A 24 2.17 3.14 1.78
N PHE A 25 1.97 1.82 1.86
CA PHE A 25 2.21 0.91 0.74
C PHE A 25 0.94 0.51 -0.03
N ASN A 26 -0.24 0.91 0.43
CA ASN A 26 -1.49 0.59 -0.23
C ASN A 26 -2.33 1.84 -0.53
N ALA A 27 -2.84 2.52 0.49
CA ALA A 27 -3.76 3.63 0.32
C ALA A 27 -3.12 4.87 -0.31
N LEU A 28 -1.83 5.13 -0.02
CA LEU A 28 -1.13 6.27 -0.59
C LEU A 28 -0.86 6.09 -2.09
N PRO A 29 -0.18 5.01 -2.55
CA PRO A 29 0.17 4.89 -3.97
C PRO A 29 -1.05 4.72 -4.87
N VAL A 30 -2.11 4.01 -4.47
CA VAL A 30 -3.32 3.84 -5.28
C VAL A 30 -4.01 5.16 -5.62
N SER A 31 -3.78 6.18 -4.82
CA SER A 31 -4.40 7.49 -4.97
C SER A 31 -3.72 8.37 -6.03
N PHE A 32 -2.57 7.97 -6.57
CA PHE A 32 -1.82 8.71 -7.57
C PHE A 32 -1.75 7.96 -8.90
N THR A 33 -1.55 8.71 -9.97
CA THR A 33 -0.94 8.14 -11.18
C THR A 33 0.52 7.80 -10.87
N PRO A 34 1.10 6.79 -11.57
CA PRO A 34 2.48 6.35 -11.28
C PRO A 34 3.54 7.45 -11.38
N ASP A 35 3.30 8.47 -12.21
CA ASP A 35 4.15 9.64 -12.38
C ASP A 35 3.89 10.76 -11.35
N HIS A 36 2.91 10.60 -10.49
CA HIS A 36 2.48 11.54 -9.44
C HIS A 36 1.95 12.89 -9.95
N TRP A 37 1.63 13.02 -11.24
CA TRP A 37 1.07 14.25 -11.80
C TRP A 37 -0.45 14.37 -11.66
N ALA A 38 -1.12 13.28 -11.38
CA ALA A 38 -2.54 13.28 -11.11
C ALA A 38 -2.88 12.40 -9.90
N ARG A 39 -4.00 12.65 -9.28
CA ARG A 39 -4.48 11.90 -8.12
C ARG A 39 -5.98 11.71 -8.15
N GLN A 40 -6.44 10.71 -7.45
CA GLN A 40 -7.84 10.51 -7.13
C GLN A 40 -8.12 11.05 -5.72
N TYR A 41 -9.18 11.85 -5.56
CA TYR A 41 -9.52 12.41 -4.25
C TYR A 41 -9.93 11.31 -3.26
N LEU A 42 -10.73 10.36 -3.69
CA LEU A 42 -11.20 9.23 -2.92
C LEU A 42 -10.85 7.92 -3.62
N ALA A 43 -9.97 7.14 -3.02
CA ALA A 43 -9.75 5.75 -3.39
C ALA A 43 -10.67 4.87 -2.54
N THR A 44 -11.56 4.12 -3.18
CA THR A 44 -12.43 3.13 -2.54
C THR A 44 -11.88 1.74 -2.72
N SER A 45 -12.26 0.80 -1.85
CA SER A 45 -11.80 -0.60 -1.94
C SER A 45 -12.26 -1.30 -3.22
N ASN A 46 -13.39 -0.88 -3.79
CA ASN A 46 -13.96 -1.42 -5.02
C ASN A 46 -14.27 -0.28 -5.99
N ALA A 47 -13.36 -0.05 -6.93
CA ALA A 47 -13.42 1.00 -7.93
C ALA A 47 -13.06 0.46 -9.33
N PRO A 48 -13.97 -0.22 -10.04
CA PRO A 48 -13.69 -0.71 -11.41
C PRO A 48 -13.66 0.42 -12.44
N PHE A 49 -13.96 1.64 -12.04
CA PHE A 49 -13.94 2.83 -12.90
C PHE A 49 -13.42 4.02 -12.11
N ALA A 50 -12.63 4.88 -12.77
CA ALA A 50 -12.28 6.22 -12.33
C ALA A 50 -12.80 7.18 -13.39
N ARG A 51 -14.06 7.62 -13.26
CA ARG A 51 -14.79 8.43 -14.24
C ARG A 51 -15.84 9.31 -13.55
N HIS A 52 -16.45 10.21 -14.32
CA HIS A 52 -17.61 10.95 -13.83
C HIS A 52 -18.74 10.02 -13.40
N LEU A 53 -19.29 10.28 -12.23
CA LEU A 53 -20.46 9.62 -11.69
C LEU A 53 -21.72 10.46 -12.00
N ASP A 54 -22.88 9.80 -12.07
CA ASP A 54 -24.11 10.53 -12.18
C ASP A 54 -24.46 11.27 -10.86
N THR A 55 -25.37 12.23 -10.93
CA THR A 55 -25.76 13.06 -9.79
C THR A 55 -26.47 12.31 -8.67
N GLN A 56 -26.87 11.07 -8.90
CA GLN A 56 -27.52 10.20 -7.93
C GLN A 56 -26.53 9.25 -7.26
N SER A 57 -25.28 9.23 -7.71
CA SER A 57 -24.24 8.44 -7.04
C SER A 57 -24.06 8.89 -5.60
N PRO A 58 -23.93 7.97 -4.63
CA PRO A 58 -23.73 8.32 -3.22
C PRO A 58 -22.46 9.14 -2.97
N PHE A 59 -21.52 9.16 -3.91
CA PHE A 59 -20.27 9.94 -3.80
C PHE A 59 -20.31 11.28 -4.54
N TRP A 60 -21.35 11.56 -5.32
CA TRP A 60 -21.39 12.75 -6.18
C TRP A 60 -21.36 14.06 -5.38
N ASN A 61 -22.15 14.15 -4.33
CA ASN A 61 -22.32 15.38 -3.55
C ASN A 61 -21.15 15.69 -2.60
N VAL A 62 -20.22 14.78 -2.45
CA VAL A 62 -18.98 14.99 -1.68
C VAL A 62 -17.81 15.42 -2.57
N GLY A 63 -18.09 15.77 -3.82
CA GLY A 63 -17.11 16.26 -4.76
C GLY A 63 -16.16 15.17 -5.27
N GLN A 64 -16.65 13.93 -5.37
CA GLN A 64 -15.82 12.76 -5.61
C GLN A 64 -16.49 11.88 -6.63
N ASP A 65 -16.29 12.18 -7.89
CA ASP A 65 -16.86 11.38 -8.97
C ASP A 65 -15.92 10.27 -9.47
N GLY A 66 -14.83 10.04 -8.75
CA GLY A 66 -13.91 8.96 -9.07
C GLY A 66 -12.96 9.23 -10.24
N ILE A 67 -12.97 10.44 -10.80
CA ILE A 67 -11.98 10.83 -11.81
C ILE A 67 -10.61 10.96 -11.16
N ILE A 68 -9.60 10.44 -11.84
CA ILE A 68 -8.22 10.73 -11.51
C ILE A 68 -7.88 12.10 -12.06
N MET A 69 -7.55 13.01 -11.18
CA MET A 69 -7.51 14.43 -11.45
C MET A 69 -6.11 14.99 -11.43
N ASP A 70 -5.94 16.06 -12.17
CA ASP A 70 -4.72 16.86 -12.10
C ASP A 70 -4.55 17.56 -10.74
N LEU A 71 -3.31 17.88 -10.41
CA LEU A 71 -2.96 18.63 -9.18
C LEU A 71 -3.30 20.13 -9.27
N GLY A 72 -3.89 20.59 -10.37
CA GLY A 72 -3.90 22.00 -10.76
C GLY A 72 -5.18 22.79 -10.50
N LYS A 73 -6.32 22.19 -10.17
CA LYS A 73 -7.56 22.94 -10.06
C LYS A 73 -7.88 23.41 -8.65
N ILE A 74 -7.45 24.62 -8.34
CA ILE A 74 -8.10 25.48 -7.34
C ILE A 74 -9.17 26.29 -8.09
N SER A 75 -10.38 25.78 -8.18
CA SER A 75 -11.49 26.58 -8.70
C SER A 75 -11.89 27.61 -7.66
N GLY A 76 -11.45 28.86 -7.86
CA GLY A 76 -11.96 29.98 -7.09
C GLY A 76 -13.34 30.34 -7.54
N SER A 77 -14.33 30.11 -6.73
CA SER A 77 -15.40 31.04 -6.35
C SER A 77 -16.39 30.34 -5.45
N ILE A 78 -16.40 30.76 -4.21
CA ILE A 78 -17.48 30.53 -3.26
C ILE A 78 -18.77 31.06 -3.91
N GLY A 79 -19.72 30.18 -4.22
CA GLY A 79 -21.06 30.56 -4.59
C GLY A 79 -21.51 30.35 -6.03
N GLN A 80 -20.68 29.96 -6.97
CA GLN A 80 -21.17 29.55 -8.28
C GLN A 80 -21.39 28.04 -8.32
N LYS A 81 -22.62 27.62 -8.48
CA LYS A 81 -23.00 26.26 -8.91
C LYS A 81 -22.51 26.07 -10.34
N SER A 82 -21.22 25.86 -10.50
CA SER A 82 -20.65 25.44 -11.76
C SER A 82 -21.17 24.05 -12.07
N LYS A 83 -21.83 23.88 -13.18
CA LYS A 83 -22.28 22.58 -13.71
C LYS A 83 -21.12 21.72 -14.20
N VAL A 84 -19.90 22.18 -14.01
CA VAL A 84 -18.68 21.56 -14.50
C VAL A 84 -17.74 21.41 -13.32
N ASN A 85 -17.41 20.16 -12.98
CA ASN A 85 -16.34 19.75 -12.09
C ASN A 85 -16.45 20.12 -10.60
N GLN A 86 -17.44 19.54 -9.94
CA GLN A 86 -17.54 19.57 -8.48
C GLN A 86 -16.54 18.61 -7.77
N ASN A 87 -15.62 18.01 -8.51
CA ASN A 87 -14.88 16.84 -8.07
C ASN A 87 -13.41 17.09 -7.80
N LEU A 88 -12.94 18.23 -8.17
CA LEU A 88 -11.67 18.78 -7.76
C LEU A 88 -11.88 19.40 -6.40
N GLU A 89 -10.92 19.35 -5.52
CA GLU A 89 -10.93 20.07 -4.25
C GLU A 89 -11.30 21.55 -4.49
N PRO A 90 -12.57 21.91 -4.58
CA PRO A 90 -12.95 23.16 -5.22
C PRO A 90 -12.51 24.39 -4.42
N ASN A 91 -12.27 24.23 -3.13
CA ASN A 91 -11.93 25.35 -2.26
C ASN A 91 -10.86 25.03 -1.22
N TYR A 92 -10.49 23.76 -1.08
CA TYR A 92 -9.54 23.29 -0.05
C TYR A 92 -8.57 22.29 -0.65
N PRO A 93 -7.35 22.71 -1.05
CA PRO A 93 -6.35 21.81 -1.63
C PRO A 93 -5.71 20.89 -0.58
N CYS A 94 -6.49 20.38 0.38
CA CYS A 94 -5.99 19.62 1.51
C CYS A 94 -5.29 18.34 1.07
N CYS A 95 -5.85 17.59 0.13
CA CYS A 95 -5.20 16.39 -0.36
C CYS A 95 -3.99 16.72 -1.22
N THR A 96 -4.06 17.74 -2.06
CA THR A 96 -2.96 18.19 -2.91
C THR A 96 -1.72 18.55 -2.08
N VAL A 97 -1.90 19.22 -0.93
CA VAL A 97 -0.76 19.64 -0.09
C VAL A 97 -0.34 18.58 0.94
N ASN A 98 -1.22 17.66 1.30
CA ASN A 98 -0.94 16.66 2.34
C ASN A 98 -0.44 15.31 1.79
N MET A 99 -0.94 14.86 0.64
CA MET A 99 -0.52 13.58 0.05
C MET A 99 0.98 13.51 -0.26
N PRO A 100 1.62 14.52 -0.87
CA PRO A 100 3.07 14.49 -1.13
C PRO A 100 3.91 14.43 0.13
N GLN A 101 3.38 14.83 1.29
CA GLN A 101 4.07 14.74 2.57
C GLN A 101 4.12 13.31 3.14
N GLY A 102 3.35 12.40 2.56
CA GLY A 102 3.18 11.06 3.11
C GLY A 102 4.50 10.29 3.22
N LEU A 103 5.17 10.03 2.10
CA LEU A 103 6.44 9.30 2.10
C LEU A 103 7.56 10.02 2.86
N PRO A 104 7.78 11.35 2.73
CA PRO A 104 8.76 12.05 3.56
C PRO A 104 8.52 11.89 5.05
N LYS A 105 7.25 11.97 5.49
CA LYS A 105 6.90 11.76 6.91
C LYS A 105 7.06 10.31 7.35
N TYR A 106 6.78 9.36 6.48
CA TYR A 106 7.03 7.95 6.74
C TYR A 106 8.52 7.70 6.97
N LEU A 107 9.37 8.17 6.05
CA LEU A 107 10.82 8.02 6.14
C LEU A 107 11.41 8.75 7.36
N SER A 108 10.95 9.96 7.67
CA SER A 108 11.44 10.70 8.85
C SER A 108 11.07 10.04 10.18
N ALA A 109 10.07 9.15 10.19
CA ALA A 109 9.65 8.39 11.37
C ALA A 109 10.12 6.93 11.35
N SER A 110 10.97 6.52 10.36
CA SER A 110 11.39 5.13 10.21
C SER A 110 12.23 4.65 11.38
N TYR A 111 13.11 5.50 11.90
CA TYR A 111 13.94 5.19 13.04
C TYR A 111 13.46 5.91 14.29
N VAL A 112 13.48 5.21 15.42
CA VAL A 112 13.08 5.71 16.73
C VAL A 112 14.19 5.45 17.74
N ARG A 113 14.35 6.35 18.70
CA ARG A 113 15.22 6.09 19.85
C ARG A 113 14.56 5.10 20.80
N VAL A 114 15.34 4.15 21.30
CA VAL A 114 14.91 3.16 22.29
C VAL A 114 15.72 3.37 23.55
N GLY A 115 15.12 4.02 24.55
CA GLY A 115 15.83 4.43 25.74
C GLY A 115 16.95 5.44 25.46
N GLN A 116 18.06 5.39 26.24
CA GLN A 116 19.18 6.29 26.10
C GLN A 116 20.26 5.82 25.12
N SER A 117 20.38 4.49 24.92
CA SER A 117 21.48 3.88 24.18
C SER A 117 21.02 2.95 23.04
N GLY A 118 19.74 2.95 22.70
CA GLY A 118 19.18 2.10 21.64
C GLY A 118 18.64 2.89 20.44
N LEU A 119 18.62 2.22 19.29
CA LEU A 119 18.00 2.71 18.06
C LEU A 119 17.13 1.61 17.45
N GLY A 120 15.90 1.95 17.07
CA GLY A 120 14.96 1.01 16.47
C GLY A 120 14.56 1.40 15.06
N HIS A 121 14.50 0.45 14.11
CA HIS A 121 13.87 0.61 12.81
C HIS A 121 12.39 0.21 12.92
N ALA A 122 11.53 1.19 13.08
CA ALA A 122 10.11 1.03 13.40
C ALA A 122 9.22 0.90 12.15
N LEU A 123 9.40 1.78 11.16
CA LEU A 123 8.67 1.73 9.90
C LEU A 123 9.61 1.24 8.81
N LEU A 124 9.37 0.01 8.37
CA LEU A 124 10.32 -0.73 7.54
C LEU A 124 10.37 -0.19 6.11
N GLY A 125 11.59 -0.15 5.56
CA GLY A 125 11.85 0.31 4.21
C GLY A 125 13.31 0.70 4.00
N PRO A 126 13.72 1.06 2.79
CA PRO A 126 15.07 1.55 2.54
C PRO A 126 15.26 2.92 3.19
N ALA A 127 16.18 3.03 4.14
CA ALA A 127 16.43 4.27 4.85
C ALA A 127 17.84 4.30 5.45
N THR A 128 18.42 5.49 5.60
CA THR A 128 19.67 5.72 6.30
C THR A 128 19.44 6.65 7.48
N ALA A 129 19.94 6.27 8.65
CA ALA A 129 19.98 7.10 9.84
C ALA A 129 21.43 7.39 10.24
N ASN A 130 21.71 8.65 10.55
CA ASN A 130 22.97 9.08 11.15
C ASN A 130 22.63 9.90 12.39
N THR A 131 23.01 9.41 13.57
CA THR A 131 22.57 10.01 14.84
C THR A 131 23.60 9.81 15.95
N THR A 132 23.46 10.61 16.98
CA THR A 132 24.16 10.41 18.27
C THR A 132 23.11 10.04 19.32
N LEU A 133 23.30 8.89 19.97
CA LEU A 133 22.40 8.40 21.02
C LEU A 133 22.62 9.22 22.33
N GLY A 134 21.71 9.04 23.30
CA GLY A 134 21.73 9.81 24.53
C GLY A 134 22.97 9.63 25.38
N ASP A 135 23.67 8.50 25.25
CA ASP A 135 24.95 8.19 25.91
C ASP A 135 26.20 8.67 25.13
N GLY A 136 26.01 9.41 24.05
CA GLY A 136 27.06 9.91 23.17
C GLY A 136 27.57 8.91 22.12
N THR A 137 26.96 7.73 21.98
CA THR A 137 27.29 6.76 20.93
C THR A 137 26.90 7.30 19.57
N GLN A 138 27.85 7.38 18.64
CA GLN A 138 27.57 7.75 17.25
C GLN A 138 27.22 6.49 16.46
N VAL A 139 26.12 6.56 15.73
CA VAL A 139 25.58 5.41 14.95
C VAL A 139 25.20 5.87 13.57
N THR A 140 25.66 5.14 12.56
CA THR A 140 25.16 5.22 11.18
C THR A 140 24.59 3.87 10.83
N VAL A 141 23.32 3.84 10.38
CA VAL A 141 22.63 2.63 9.93
C VAL A 141 22.10 2.89 8.52
N THR A 142 22.41 1.99 7.57
CA THR A 142 21.82 1.99 6.24
C THR A 142 21.06 0.68 6.06
N CYS A 143 19.77 0.77 5.75
CA CYS A 143 18.94 -0.38 5.38
C CYS A 143 18.79 -0.46 3.86
N ASN A 144 19.29 -1.54 3.27
CA ASN A 144 19.12 -1.87 1.86
C ASN A 144 18.05 -2.96 1.72
N THR A 145 16.98 -2.66 0.99
CA THR A 145 15.85 -3.58 0.85
C THR A 145 14.95 -3.19 -0.32
N ASN A 146 14.26 -4.19 -0.87
CA ASN A 146 13.13 -4.02 -1.79
C ASN A 146 11.76 -4.12 -1.07
N TYR A 147 11.74 -3.98 0.26
CA TYR A 147 10.49 -3.97 1.03
C TYR A 147 9.54 -2.85 0.54
N PRO A 148 8.24 -3.10 0.38
CA PRO A 148 7.45 -4.25 0.81
C PRO A 148 7.32 -5.39 -0.23
N PHE A 149 8.03 -5.34 -1.35
CA PHE A 149 7.98 -6.38 -2.40
C PHE A 149 8.90 -7.56 -2.11
N ASP A 150 9.93 -7.37 -1.31
CA ASP A 150 10.76 -8.40 -0.70
C ASP A 150 10.71 -8.26 0.83
N ASN A 151 10.78 -9.37 1.52
CA ASN A 151 10.70 -9.43 2.97
C ASN A 151 12.07 -9.57 3.64
N THR A 152 13.16 -9.31 2.90
CA THR A 152 14.53 -9.30 3.42
C THR A 152 15.06 -7.87 3.51
N LEU A 153 15.58 -7.51 4.68
CA LEU A 153 16.20 -6.23 4.95
C LEU A 153 17.67 -6.46 5.34
N SER A 154 18.58 -5.82 4.63
CA SER A 154 20.03 -5.91 4.87
C SER A 154 20.50 -4.57 5.44
N TYR A 155 21.17 -4.63 6.60
CA TYR A 155 21.66 -3.43 7.27
C TYR A 155 23.19 -3.40 7.27
N GLU A 156 23.72 -2.22 7.03
CA GLU A 156 25.10 -1.85 7.29
C GLU A 156 25.11 -0.86 8.45
N ILE A 157 25.84 -1.19 9.51
CA ILE A 157 25.88 -0.40 10.76
C ILE A 157 27.31 -0.07 11.10
N THR A 158 27.58 1.21 11.32
CA THR A 158 28.85 1.70 11.90
C THR A 158 28.55 2.39 13.22
N THR A 159 29.25 1.99 14.30
CA THR A 159 29.02 2.55 15.63
C THR A 159 30.32 2.73 16.41
N THR A 160 30.38 3.78 17.22
CA THR A 160 31.57 4.08 18.07
C THR A 160 31.63 3.25 19.33
N LYS A 161 30.49 2.75 19.82
CA LYS A 161 30.39 1.89 21.01
C LYS A 161 29.37 0.78 20.72
N ALA A 162 29.41 -0.29 21.51
CA ALA A 162 28.35 -1.27 21.50
C ALA A 162 27.00 -0.63 21.87
N PHE A 163 25.92 -1.00 21.17
CA PHE A 163 24.57 -0.49 21.42
C PHE A 163 23.50 -1.51 21.08
N ASP A 164 22.28 -1.28 21.52
CA ASP A 164 21.14 -2.12 21.21
C ASP A 164 20.44 -1.61 19.96
N PHE A 165 20.39 -2.45 18.93
CA PHE A 165 19.63 -2.20 17.70
C PHE A 165 18.38 -3.05 17.66
N SER A 166 17.24 -2.41 17.43
CA SER A 166 15.95 -3.07 17.37
C SER A 166 15.38 -3.00 15.95
N VAL A 167 14.73 -4.08 15.51
CA VAL A 167 13.94 -4.11 14.27
C VAL A 167 12.51 -4.49 14.60
N ARG A 168 11.55 -3.84 13.98
CA ARG A 168 10.15 -4.18 14.22
C ARG A 168 9.76 -5.46 13.47
N VAL A 169 9.07 -6.34 14.18
CA VAL A 169 8.39 -7.52 13.64
C VAL A 169 6.91 -7.16 13.46
N PRO A 170 6.42 -6.95 12.22
CA PRO A 170 5.02 -6.68 11.97
C PRO A 170 4.12 -7.83 12.43
N ALA A 171 2.89 -7.53 12.85
CA ALA A 171 1.95 -8.55 13.33
C ALA A 171 1.54 -9.57 12.24
N TRP A 172 1.70 -9.23 10.97
CA TRP A 172 1.44 -10.16 9.86
C TRP A 172 2.56 -11.19 9.65
N ALA A 173 3.75 -10.99 10.22
CA ALA A 173 4.87 -11.89 10.03
C ALA A 173 4.65 -13.20 10.80
N VAL A 174 4.65 -14.33 10.07
CA VAL A 174 4.43 -15.67 10.66
C VAL A 174 5.70 -16.26 11.26
N SER A 175 6.86 -15.77 10.83
CA SER A 175 8.18 -16.08 11.38
C SER A 175 9.12 -14.94 11.00
N SER A 176 10.16 -14.73 11.80
CA SER A 176 11.17 -13.72 11.48
C SER A 176 12.50 -14.19 12.00
N THR A 177 13.56 -13.96 11.22
CA THR A 177 14.92 -14.36 11.60
C THR A 177 15.87 -13.19 11.44
N ILE A 178 16.87 -13.13 12.30
CA ILE A 178 17.93 -12.12 12.27
C ILE A 178 19.30 -12.78 12.41
N SER A 179 20.25 -12.35 11.60
CA SER A 179 21.65 -12.71 11.72
C SER A 179 22.53 -11.47 11.78
N VAL A 180 23.59 -11.51 12.56
CA VAL A 180 24.54 -10.40 12.76
C VAL A 180 25.93 -10.87 12.34
N ASN A 181 26.63 -10.07 11.52
CA ASN A 181 28.01 -10.28 11.07
C ASN A 181 28.25 -11.66 10.44
N ASP A 182 27.45 -12.01 9.41
CA ASP A 182 27.56 -13.25 8.63
C ASP A 182 27.58 -14.54 9.48
N HIS A 183 27.01 -14.47 10.67
CA HIS A 183 26.79 -15.68 11.46
C HIS A 183 25.94 -16.65 10.66
N LYS A 184 26.48 -17.85 10.43
CA LYS A 184 25.86 -18.89 9.60
C LYS A 184 24.49 -19.36 10.08
N GLU A 185 24.12 -19.01 11.31
CA GLU A 185 22.84 -19.36 11.90
C GLU A 185 21.99 -18.10 12.15
N ALA A 186 20.98 -17.91 11.33
CA ALA A 186 19.94 -16.93 11.61
C ALA A 186 19.12 -17.40 12.82
N LYS A 187 18.94 -16.51 13.80
CA LYS A 187 18.15 -16.78 15.02
C LYS A 187 16.74 -16.22 14.85
N PRO A 188 15.75 -16.84 15.49
CA PRO A 188 14.40 -16.23 15.55
C PRO A 188 14.50 -14.80 16.11
N ALA A 189 13.84 -13.86 15.46
CA ALA A 189 13.69 -12.51 15.95
C ALA A 189 12.56 -12.49 16.99
N SER A 190 12.93 -12.59 18.27
CA SER A 190 11.98 -12.54 19.38
C SER A 190 11.56 -11.10 19.62
N ALA A 191 10.32 -10.78 19.29
CA ALA A 191 9.77 -9.46 19.47
C ALA A 191 9.10 -9.29 20.83
N ASP A 192 9.19 -8.08 21.38
CA ASP A 192 8.34 -7.65 22.48
C ASP A 192 6.87 -7.62 22.04
N GLY A 193 5.98 -8.18 22.84
CA GLY A 193 4.59 -8.39 22.45
C GLY A 193 3.76 -7.12 22.30
N HIS A 194 4.22 -5.99 22.86
CA HIS A 194 3.55 -4.69 22.74
C HIS A 194 4.12 -3.86 21.60
N THR A 195 5.44 -3.65 21.63
CA THR A 195 6.13 -2.78 20.66
C THR A 195 6.41 -3.45 19.32
N GLY A 196 6.40 -4.77 19.29
CA GLY A 196 6.84 -5.55 18.13
C GLY A 196 8.35 -5.49 17.88
N MET A 197 9.14 -4.91 18.79
CA MET A 197 10.59 -4.77 18.59
C MET A 197 11.36 -6.02 19.00
N ALA A 198 12.18 -6.54 18.09
CA ALA A 198 13.20 -7.53 18.35
C ALA A 198 14.57 -6.86 18.44
N THR A 199 15.27 -7.04 19.55
CA THR A 199 16.51 -6.31 19.86
C THR A 199 17.72 -7.24 19.77
N VAL A 200 18.80 -6.74 19.17
CA VAL A 200 20.11 -7.39 19.11
C VAL A 200 21.20 -6.41 19.58
N ASN A 201 22.19 -6.91 20.28
CA ASN A 201 23.35 -6.10 20.67
C ASN A 201 24.37 -6.05 19.53
N ILE A 202 24.77 -4.85 19.13
CA ILE A 202 25.71 -4.59 18.05
C ILE A 202 27.05 -4.13 18.67
N PRO A 203 28.16 -4.81 18.41
CA PRO A 203 29.47 -4.41 18.90
C PRO A 203 29.96 -3.11 18.22
N ALA A 204 30.91 -2.43 18.84
CA ALA A 204 31.58 -1.26 18.24
C ALA A 204 32.24 -1.62 16.89
N GLY A 205 32.26 -0.70 15.96
CA GLY A 205 32.86 -0.86 14.63
C GLY A 205 31.83 -1.02 13.53
N GLN A 206 32.24 -1.71 12.46
CA GLN A 206 31.40 -2.02 11.30
C GLN A 206 30.71 -3.36 11.48
N ASN A 207 29.42 -3.41 11.23
CA ASN A 207 28.58 -4.59 11.40
C ASN A 207 27.60 -4.71 10.24
N SER A 208 27.18 -5.93 9.94
CA SER A 208 26.11 -6.24 9.02
C SER A 208 24.98 -7.00 9.71
N ILE A 209 23.74 -6.77 9.29
CA ILE A 209 22.59 -7.54 9.76
C ILE A 209 21.79 -7.99 8.53
N GLN A 210 21.36 -9.21 8.53
CA GLN A 210 20.32 -9.70 7.64
C GLN A 210 19.06 -10.02 8.46
N TYR A 211 17.97 -9.37 8.14
CA TYR A 211 16.67 -9.55 8.77
C TYR A 211 15.66 -10.03 7.74
N THR A 212 15.03 -11.19 7.98
CA THR A 212 14.05 -11.79 7.08
C THR A 212 12.74 -12.00 7.78
N LEU A 213 11.66 -11.51 7.14
CA LEU A 213 10.27 -11.63 7.58
C LEU A 213 9.61 -12.78 6.83
N GLY A 214 9.09 -13.77 7.54
CA GLY A 214 8.25 -14.80 6.95
C GLY A 214 6.84 -14.25 6.68
N ALA A 215 6.35 -14.40 5.45
CA ALA A 215 5.01 -14.00 5.06
C ALA A 215 4.21 -15.18 4.50
N SER A 216 2.90 -15.12 4.70
CA SER A 216 1.94 -16.03 4.09
C SER A 216 0.74 -15.24 3.57
N ILE A 217 -0.04 -15.85 2.68
CA ILE A 217 -1.31 -15.24 2.27
C ILE A 217 -2.22 -15.18 3.49
N GLN A 218 -2.77 -14.00 3.74
CA GLN A 218 -3.76 -13.76 4.80
C GLN A 218 -5.02 -13.18 4.18
N THR A 219 -6.17 -13.63 4.65
CA THR A 219 -7.46 -13.05 4.31
C THR A 219 -8.08 -12.39 5.52
N THR A 220 -8.66 -11.22 5.32
CA THR A 220 -9.43 -10.52 6.34
C THR A 220 -10.88 -10.48 5.90
N ALA A 221 -11.77 -11.05 6.72
CA ALA A 221 -13.21 -11.01 6.47
C ALA A 221 -13.71 -9.56 6.47
N ARG A 222 -14.60 -9.26 5.54
CA ARG A 222 -15.29 -8.00 5.37
C ARG A 222 -16.80 -8.23 5.36
N SER A 223 -17.56 -7.15 5.22
CA SER A 223 -19.02 -7.23 5.17
C SER A 223 -19.50 -8.14 4.03
N ASN A 224 -20.66 -8.76 4.20
CA ASN A 224 -21.34 -9.58 3.18
C ASN A 224 -20.48 -10.74 2.63
N ASP A 225 -19.76 -11.44 3.52
CA ASP A 225 -18.88 -12.57 3.15
C ASP A 225 -17.90 -12.22 2.02
N THR A 226 -17.33 -11.02 2.09
CA THR A 226 -16.20 -10.63 1.26
C THR A 226 -14.89 -10.78 2.02
N VAL A 227 -13.80 -10.83 1.28
CA VAL A 227 -12.45 -10.90 1.84
C VAL A 227 -11.55 -9.85 1.20
N ALA A 228 -10.66 -9.29 2.01
CA ALA A 228 -9.47 -8.58 1.56
C ALA A 228 -8.27 -9.53 1.66
N VAL A 229 -7.42 -9.56 0.63
CA VAL A 229 -6.31 -10.52 0.50
C VAL A 229 -4.99 -9.80 0.69
N TYR A 230 -4.16 -10.29 1.61
CA TYR A 230 -2.86 -9.70 1.94
C TYR A 230 -1.73 -10.72 1.76
N TYR A 231 -0.54 -10.21 1.45
CA TYR A 231 0.72 -10.90 1.61
C TYR A 231 1.76 -9.90 2.13
N GLY A 232 2.25 -10.15 3.34
CA GLY A 232 3.07 -9.17 4.04
C GLY A 232 2.31 -7.85 4.30
N ALA A 233 2.96 -6.73 4.06
CA ALA A 233 2.37 -5.40 4.20
C ALA A 233 1.43 -5.01 3.04
N LEU A 234 1.40 -5.79 1.94
CA LEU A 234 0.68 -5.46 0.73
C LEU A 234 -0.74 -6.05 0.72
N LEU A 235 -1.72 -5.20 0.39
CA LEU A 235 -3.06 -5.58 -0.02
C LEU A 235 -3.02 -5.93 -1.52
N TYR A 236 -3.69 -6.99 -1.91
CA TYR A 236 -3.85 -7.41 -3.30
C TYR A 236 -5.28 -7.19 -3.77
N ALA A 237 -5.44 -6.61 -4.93
CA ALA A 237 -6.73 -6.37 -5.55
C ALA A 237 -6.81 -7.04 -6.92
N LEU A 238 -8.01 -7.42 -7.33
CA LEU A 238 -8.28 -7.97 -8.64
C LEU A 238 -7.84 -6.98 -9.72
N ASP A 239 -6.98 -7.44 -10.62
CA ASP A 239 -6.58 -6.70 -11.82
C ASP A 239 -7.71 -6.81 -12.85
N VAL A 240 -8.45 -5.74 -12.98
CA VAL A 240 -9.58 -5.65 -13.91
C VAL A 240 -9.16 -5.12 -15.28
N GLY A 241 -7.86 -5.01 -15.54
CA GLY A 241 -7.35 -4.33 -16.74
C GLY A 241 -7.85 -2.89 -16.83
N GLN A 242 -7.32 -2.10 -17.75
CA GLN A 242 -7.79 -0.72 -17.88
C GLN A 242 -7.64 -0.17 -19.29
N THR A 243 -8.58 0.71 -19.69
CA THR A 243 -8.44 1.66 -20.77
C THR A 243 -8.34 3.04 -20.16
N VAL A 244 -7.40 3.85 -20.62
CA VAL A 244 -7.14 5.20 -20.12
C VAL A 244 -7.46 6.20 -21.23
N GLU A 245 -8.41 7.08 -20.97
CA GLU A 245 -8.70 8.24 -21.79
C GLU A 245 -8.10 9.47 -21.11
N VAL A 246 -7.23 10.18 -21.82
CA VAL A 246 -6.63 11.43 -21.35
C VAL A 246 -7.60 12.56 -21.67
N LEU A 247 -8.05 13.24 -20.64
CA LEU A 247 -8.94 14.39 -20.76
C LEU A 247 -8.13 15.69 -20.80
N PRO A 248 -8.66 16.75 -21.44
CA PRO A 248 -8.03 18.07 -21.38
C PRO A 248 -7.82 18.49 -19.93
N PRO A 249 -6.69 19.14 -19.62
CA PRO A 249 -6.49 19.69 -18.29
C PRO A 249 -7.59 20.71 -17.99
N ASP A 250 -8.26 20.51 -16.86
CA ASP A 250 -9.31 21.41 -16.41
C ASP A 250 -8.77 22.26 -15.27
N GLY A 251 -8.09 23.37 -15.61
CA GLY A 251 -7.34 24.16 -14.64
C GLY A 251 -7.08 25.60 -15.12
N PRO A 252 -6.19 26.32 -14.44
CA PRO A 252 -5.81 27.66 -14.83
C PRO A 252 -5.29 27.69 -16.27
N PRO A 253 -5.37 28.81 -16.96
CA PRO A 253 -4.81 28.95 -18.30
C PRO A 253 -3.32 28.58 -18.28
N ASN A 254 -2.90 27.74 -19.25
CA ASN A 254 -1.53 27.25 -19.39
C ASN A 254 -1.03 26.36 -18.21
N PRO A 255 -1.69 25.25 -17.88
CA PRO A 255 -1.14 24.32 -16.93
C PRO A 255 0.17 23.70 -17.44
N PRO A 256 1.03 23.16 -16.56
CA PRO A 256 2.17 22.36 -17.01
C PRO A 256 1.73 21.25 -17.97
N PRO A 257 2.50 20.92 -19.02
CA PRO A 257 2.08 19.94 -20.03
C PRO A 257 1.90 18.51 -19.49
N GLN A 258 2.40 18.22 -18.32
CA GLN A 258 2.22 16.93 -17.63
C GLN A 258 0.89 16.81 -16.90
N VAL A 259 0.17 17.92 -16.71
CA VAL A 259 -1.08 17.96 -15.95
C VAL A 259 -2.24 17.54 -16.84
N HIS A 260 -2.81 16.37 -16.55
CA HIS A 260 -3.96 15.82 -17.26
C HIS A 260 -4.98 15.27 -16.27
N ALA A 261 -6.25 15.28 -16.66
CA ALA A 261 -7.27 14.46 -16.04
C ALA A 261 -7.42 13.15 -16.81
N TYR A 262 -7.88 12.11 -16.14
CA TYR A 262 -7.98 10.77 -16.73
C TYR A 262 -9.34 10.16 -16.45
N ASN A 263 -9.94 9.59 -17.49
CA ASN A 263 -11.08 8.70 -17.39
C ASN A 263 -10.58 7.27 -17.59
N ILE A 264 -10.70 6.44 -16.56
CA ILE A 264 -10.16 5.07 -16.58
C ILE A 264 -11.31 4.08 -16.40
N THR A 265 -11.35 3.08 -17.25
CA THR A 265 -12.42 2.07 -17.29
C THR A 265 -11.83 0.67 -17.31
N ALA A 266 -12.38 -0.23 -16.50
CA ALA A 266 -12.03 -1.65 -16.51
C ALA A 266 -12.28 -2.28 -17.89
N THR A 267 -11.36 -3.12 -18.35
CA THR A 267 -11.46 -3.89 -19.61
C THR A 267 -11.76 -5.36 -19.40
N GLN A 268 -11.63 -5.83 -18.15
CA GLN A 268 -11.94 -7.20 -17.74
C GLN A 268 -13.15 -7.22 -16.80
N PRO A 269 -13.82 -8.36 -16.65
CA PRO A 269 -14.91 -8.49 -15.69
C PRO A 269 -14.44 -8.13 -14.26
N TRP A 270 -15.16 -7.24 -13.62
CA TRP A 270 -14.91 -6.81 -12.25
C TRP A 270 -15.82 -7.49 -11.21
N ASN A 271 -16.97 -8.01 -11.65
CA ASN A 271 -18.00 -8.66 -10.83
C ASN A 271 -17.66 -10.13 -10.53
N ILE A 272 -16.48 -10.35 -9.97
CA ILE A 272 -15.90 -11.67 -9.72
C ILE A 272 -16.05 -12.05 -8.24
N ALA A 273 -16.51 -13.27 -8.00
CA ALA A 273 -16.33 -13.98 -6.73
C ALA A 273 -15.15 -14.94 -6.83
N ILE A 274 -14.36 -15.03 -5.79
CA ILE A 274 -13.16 -15.89 -5.72
C ILE A 274 -13.34 -17.06 -4.75
N ASP A 275 -12.63 -18.15 -5.02
CA ASP A 275 -12.44 -19.24 -4.06
C ASP A 275 -11.17 -18.99 -3.21
N PRO A 276 -11.31 -18.61 -1.93
CA PRO A 276 -10.16 -18.32 -1.09
C PRO A 276 -9.21 -19.49 -0.89
N SER A 277 -9.69 -20.73 -1.03
CA SER A 277 -8.86 -21.94 -0.89
C SER A 277 -7.86 -22.13 -2.04
N SER A 278 -8.08 -21.43 -3.16
CA SER A 278 -7.26 -21.51 -4.37
C SER A 278 -6.19 -20.42 -4.49
N LEU A 279 -6.08 -19.55 -3.48
CA LEU A 279 -5.12 -18.44 -3.49
C LEU A 279 -3.68 -18.95 -3.57
N THR A 280 -2.92 -18.44 -4.53
CA THR A 280 -1.51 -18.79 -4.73
C THR A 280 -0.67 -17.52 -4.96
N PHE A 281 0.34 -17.34 -4.12
CA PHE A 281 1.29 -16.23 -4.26
C PHE A 281 2.33 -16.53 -5.33
N ASN A 282 2.62 -15.56 -6.18
CA ASN A 282 3.60 -15.64 -7.25
C ASN A 282 4.57 -14.45 -7.17
N ARG A 283 5.84 -14.73 -7.42
CA ARG A 283 6.89 -13.73 -7.54
C ARG A 283 7.62 -13.95 -8.87
N ASN A 284 7.92 -12.87 -9.58
CA ASN A 284 8.73 -12.94 -10.79
C ASN A 284 10.15 -13.40 -10.43
N ALA A 285 10.64 -14.41 -11.12
CA ALA A 285 11.94 -15.05 -10.81
C ALA A 285 13.13 -14.06 -10.85
N ASN A 286 13.02 -13.01 -11.66
CA ASN A 286 14.08 -11.99 -11.86
C ASN A 286 14.03 -10.84 -10.85
N SER A 287 13.22 -10.94 -9.79
CA SER A 287 13.00 -9.84 -8.82
C SER A 287 13.44 -10.20 -7.40
N THR A 288 14.37 -11.15 -7.24
CA THR A 288 14.90 -11.54 -5.94
C THR A 288 16.22 -10.83 -5.64
N GLY A 289 16.39 -10.37 -4.41
CA GLY A 289 17.63 -9.76 -3.93
C GLY A 289 17.75 -8.26 -4.21
N THR A 290 18.94 -7.80 -4.57
CA THR A 290 19.29 -6.39 -4.78
C THR A 290 18.99 -5.88 -6.20
N GLU A 291 18.28 -6.64 -7.03
CA GLU A 291 17.88 -6.13 -8.35
C GLU A 291 16.99 -4.90 -8.21
N SER A 292 17.22 -3.92 -9.08
CA SER A 292 16.47 -2.67 -9.04
C SER A 292 15.01 -2.92 -9.41
N LEU A 293 14.10 -2.49 -8.54
CA LEU A 293 12.68 -2.45 -8.85
C LEU A 293 12.42 -1.51 -10.06
N ALA A 294 11.34 -1.78 -10.78
CA ALA A 294 10.88 -0.89 -11.84
C ALA A 294 10.67 0.54 -11.30
N ASN A 295 10.89 1.54 -12.15
CA ASN A 295 10.60 2.92 -11.82
C ASN A 295 9.74 3.55 -12.93
N PRO A 296 8.49 3.93 -12.64
CA PRO A 296 7.83 3.90 -11.33
C PRO A 296 7.35 2.49 -10.92
N ILE A 297 7.59 2.13 -9.66
CA ILE A 297 7.24 0.80 -9.14
C ILE A 297 5.73 0.56 -9.05
N TRP A 298 4.95 1.61 -8.87
CA TRP A 298 3.50 1.51 -8.76
C TRP A 298 2.76 1.61 -10.11
N ALA A 299 3.48 1.56 -11.23
CA ALA A 299 2.85 1.42 -12.54
C ALA A 299 2.15 0.05 -12.67
N SER A 300 1.06 0.02 -13.44
CA SER A 300 0.31 -1.23 -13.68
C SER A 300 1.25 -2.30 -14.24
N GLY A 301 1.30 -3.45 -13.59
CA GLY A 301 2.18 -4.56 -13.95
C GLY A 301 3.64 -4.44 -13.54
N ALA A 302 4.08 -3.30 -12.99
CA ALA A 302 5.46 -3.10 -12.53
C ALA A 302 5.82 -3.87 -11.24
N PRO A 303 4.93 -3.99 -10.22
CA PRO A 303 5.26 -4.77 -9.03
C PRO A 303 5.60 -6.22 -9.38
N PRO A 304 6.66 -6.77 -8.75
CA PRO A 304 7.17 -8.10 -9.10
C PRO A 304 6.35 -9.27 -8.52
N THR A 305 5.27 -8.97 -7.81
CA THR A 305 4.46 -9.96 -7.10
C THR A 305 3.00 -9.94 -7.54
N SER A 306 2.35 -11.10 -7.47
CA SER A 306 0.93 -11.25 -7.75
C SER A 306 0.33 -12.40 -6.93
N ILE A 307 -0.98 -12.44 -6.83
CA ILE A 307 -1.72 -13.59 -6.29
C ILE A 307 -2.70 -14.04 -7.36
N THR A 308 -2.77 -15.35 -7.60
CA THR A 308 -3.79 -15.95 -8.46
C THR A 308 -4.83 -16.68 -7.64
N ALA A 309 -6.05 -16.76 -8.15
CA ALA A 309 -7.14 -17.53 -7.56
C ALA A 309 -8.06 -18.08 -8.67
N ARG A 310 -8.87 -19.08 -8.33
CA ARG A 310 -10.01 -19.47 -9.12
C ARG A 310 -11.19 -18.56 -8.78
N GLY A 311 -11.92 -18.14 -9.79
CA GLY A 311 -13.11 -17.29 -9.61
C GLY A 311 -14.10 -17.43 -10.74
N CYS A 312 -15.24 -16.81 -10.61
CA CYS A 312 -16.25 -16.70 -11.66
C CYS A 312 -17.01 -15.37 -11.53
N GLN A 313 -17.61 -14.92 -12.62
CA GLN A 313 -18.55 -13.80 -12.56
C GLN A 313 -19.78 -14.21 -11.76
N ILE A 314 -20.33 -13.24 -11.05
CA ILE A 314 -21.59 -13.35 -10.33
C ILE A 314 -22.54 -12.23 -10.76
N ASP A 315 -23.81 -12.35 -10.43
CA ASP A 315 -24.78 -11.28 -10.63
C ASP A 315 -24.54 -10.16 -9.61
N TRP A 316 -23.72 -9.20 -10.03
CA TRP A 316 -23.35 -8.03 -9.22
C TRP A 316 -23.42 -6.78 -10.10
N PRO A 317 -24.53 -6.04 -10.07
CA PRO A 317 -24.76 -4.90 -10.96
C PRO A 317 -24.05 -3.63 -10.48
N LEU A 318 -24.05 -2.63 -11.35
CA LEU A 318 -23.75 -1.26 -10.97
C LEU A 318 -25.01 -0.59 -10.40
N TYR A 319 -24.77 0.30 -9.44
CA TYR A 319 -25.76 1.21 -8.89
C TYR A 319 -25.24 2.65 -9.00
N HIS A 320 -25.87 3.47 -9.81
CA HIS A 320 -25.45 4.86 -10.09
C HIS A 320 -23.95 5.01 -10.40
N GLY A 321 -23.44 4.13 -11.26
CA GLY A 321 -22.06 4.21 -11.75
C GLY A 321 -20.99 3.57 -10.89
N ILE A 322 -21.35 3.07 -9.70
CA ILE A 322 -20.46 2.34 -8.78
C ILE A 322 -20.95 0.90 -8.60
N PRO A 323 -20.11 -0.05 -8.15
CA PRO A 323 -20.60 -1.37 -7.74
C PRO A 323 -21.71 -1.25 -6.69
N ALA A 324 -22.84 -1.92 -6.92
CA ALA A 324 -23.89 -2.05 -5.91
C ALA A 324 -23.32 -2.71 -4.64
N PRO A 325 -24.01 -2.66 -3.50
CA PRO A 325 -23.66 -3.48 -2.35
C PRO A 325 -23.46 -4.93 -2.77
N VAL A 326 -22.42 -5.55 -2.25
CA VAL A 326 -22.04 -6.92 -2.65
C VAL A 326 -23.22 -7.88 -2.39
N PRO A 327 -23.62 -8.72 -3.36
CA PRO A 327 -24.67 -9.70 -3.17
C PRO A 327 -24.36 -10.63 -2.00
N LEU A 328 -25.36 -10.94 -1.18
CA LEU A 328 -25.22 -11.88 -0.07
C LEU A 328 -25.00 -13.32 -0.58
N ALA A 329 -24.37 -14.14 0.23
CA ALA A 329 -24.29 -15.58 -0.01
C ALA A 329 -25.69 -16.24 0.18
N PRO A 330 -26.00 -17.38 -0.50
CA PRO A 330 -25.15 -18.08 -1.47
C PRO A 330 -25.08 -17.36 -2.84
N ARG A 331 -23.92 -17.45 -3.48
CA ARG A 331 -23.68 -16.86 -4.80
C ARG A 331 -23.56 -17.94 -5.86
N ASN A 332 -24.00 -17.63 -7.07
CA ASN A 332 -23.92 -18.55 -8.22
C ASN A 332 -23.04 -17.94 -9.31
N CYS A 333 -22.21 -18.77 -9.93
CA CYS A 333 -21.47 -18.37 -11.11
C CYS A 333 -22.42 -18.08 -12.28
N THR A 334 -22.23 -16.94 -12.94
CA THR A 334 -22.88 -16.59 -14.21
C THR A 334 -21.95 -16.82 -15.40
N SER A 335 -20.68 -17.15 -15.15
CA SER A 335 -19.68 -17.54 -16.16
C SER A 335 -19.07 -18.90 -15.82
N LYS A 336 -18.23 -19.40 -16.74
CA LYS A 336 -17.30 -20.51 -16.43
C LYS A 336 -16.31 -20.06 -15.35
N VAL A 337 -15.81 -21.01 -14.56
CA VAL A 337 -14.70 -20.81 -13.65
C VAL A 337 -13.45 -20.45 -14.44
N MET A 338 -12.72 -19.45 -13.97
CA MET A 338 -11.50 -18.95 -14.60
C MET A 338 -10.42 -18.67 -13.55
N ASN A 339 -9.17 -18.61 -13.97
CA ASN A 339 -8.10 -18.04 -13.13
C ASN A 339 -8.15 -16.52 -13.22
N VAL A 340 -8.07 -15.88 -12.05
CA VAL A 340 -8.00 -14.43 -11.92
C VAL A 340 -6.69 -14.03 -11.28
N THR A 341 -6.19 -12.86 -11.62
CA THR A 341 -4.94 -12.33 -11.08
C THR A 341 -5.23 -11.12 -10.20
N MET A 342 -4.62 -11.11 -9.04
CA MET A 342 -4.58 -9.96 -8.14
C MET A 342 -3.17 -9.39 -8.12
N ARG A 343 -3.07 -8.06 -8.12
CA ARG A 343 -1.80 -7.33 -8.02
C ARG A 343 -1.78 -6.45 -6.77
N PRO A 344 -0.61 -5.97 -6.34
CA PRO A 344 -0.54 -5.00 -5.26
C PRO A 344 -1.49 -3.82 -5.53
N TYR A 345 -2.37 -3.57 -4.58
CA TYR A 345 -3.44 -2.56 -4.66
C TYR A 345 -2.93 -1.19 -5.08
N GLY A 346 -1.77 -0.77 -4.56
CA GLY A 346 -1.14 0.50 -4.89
C GLY A 346 -0.80 0.72 -6.38
N SER A 347 -0.76 -0.37 -7.18
CA SER A 347 -0.44 -0.29 -8.62
C SER A 347 -1.67 -0.27 -9.53
N LEU A 348 -2.87 -0.22 -8.98
CA LEU A 348 -4.12 -0.35 -9.73
C LEU A 348 -5.02 0.86 -9.49
N ASN A 349 -5.09 1.78 -10.43
CA ASN A 349 -6.00 2.93 -10.35
C ASN A 349 -7.48 2.52 -10.44
N VAL A 350 -7.77 1.38 -11.10
CA VAL A 350 -9.08 0.72 -11.08
C VAL A 350 -8.90 -0.74 -10.63
N HIS A 351 -9.77 -1.20 -9.74
CA HIS A 351 -9.55 -2.45 -9.02
C HIS A 351 -10.78 -2.93 -8.23
N MET A 352 -10.71 -4.17 -7.74
CA MET A 352 -11.62 -4.71 -6.74
C MET A 352 -10.79 -5.34 -5.61
N ALA A 353 -10.83 -4.78 -4.41
CA ALA A 353 -10.00 -5.21 -3.26
C ALA A 353 -10.80 -5.91 -2.15
N GLU A 354 -12.11 -5.72 -2.10
CA GLU A 354 -13.01 -6.49 -1.25
C GLU A 354 -13.82 -7.44 -2.13
N LEU A 355 -13.40 -8.71 -2.16
CA LEU A 355 -13.89 -9.70 -3.12
C LEU A 355 -14.92 -10.63 -2.47
N PRO A 356 -16.11 -10.82 -3.10
CA PRO A 356 -17.05 -11.84 -2.68
C PRO A 356 -16.44 -13.23 -2.75
N THR A 357 -16.79 -14.09 -1.81
CA THR A 357 -16.29 -15.47 -1.77
C THR A 357 -17.29 -16.46 -2.35
N ILE A 358 -16.79 -17.54 -2.93
CA ILE A 358 -17.58 -18.66 -3.45
C ILE A 358 -16.78 -19.95 -3.31
N ASP A 359 -17.44 -21.05 -2.98
CA ASP A 359 -16.82 -22.37 -2.99
C ASP A 359 -16.85 -22.95 -4.42
N LEU A 360 -15.68 -23.24 -4.96
CA LEU A 360 -15.50 -23.85 -6.29
C LEU A 360 -14.90 -25.25 -6.21
N THR A 361 -14.96 -25.90 -5.03
CA THR A 361 -14.52 -27.28 -4.85
C THR A 361 -15.31 -28.21 -5.78
N GLY A 362 -14.64 -28.97 -6.61
CA GLY A 362 -15.28 -29.92 -7.53
C GLY A 362 -15.86 -29.33 -8.81
N LYS A 363 -15.60 -28.03 -9.11
CA LYS A 363 -16.02 -27.38 -10.37
C LYS A 363 -14.85 -27.17 -11.31
#